data_69baa8a83b9b884aec983c97a19ca240
#
_entry.id   69baa8a83b9b884aec983c97a19ca240
#
_cell.length_a   1.000
_cell.length_b   1.000
_cell.length_c   1.000
_cell.angle_alpha   90.00
_cell.angle_beta   90.00
_cell.angle_gamma   90.00
#
_symmetry.space_group_name_H-M   'P 1'
#
loop_
_entity.id
_entity.type
_entity.pdbx_description
1 polymer ?
#
loop_
_entity_poly.entity_id
_entity_poly.type
_entity_poly.pdbx_seq_one_letter_code
_entity_poly.pdbx_strand_id
1 'polypeptide(L)'
;VNEFAGSGVLGDLMSHGFDLAQYVVDDITEINAQSEIFIKERREAAPGTSHFAKNASGELRTVENEDWTSGMMRFANGASGTFESSRISVGPSCEYSIEVRGSLGTIRWNFERLTELEVAFRDAPEYGFTRALSAPGDGHYGNFQPGRGISMSFDDLKTIEASLFIKSVLERKQHAPSASDCYSAAECVAAAKRSIATGSWQKVNPVNINRTTKGLT
;
A
#
# COMPACT_ATOMS: atom_id res chain seq x y z
N VAL A 1 2.51 -14.25 -20.13
CA VAL A 1 2.50 -12.89 -19.58
C VAL A 1 3.26 -12.81 -18.26
N ASN A 2 3.35 -13.90 -17.50
CA ASN A 2 4.20 -13.99 -16.29
C ASN A 2 5.69 -13.68 -16.58
N GLU A 3 6.16 -14.00 -17.76
CA GLU A 3 7.53 -13.76 -18.20
C GLU A 3 7.89 -12.26 -18.21
N PHE A 4 6.92 -11.37 -18.44
CA PHE A 4 7.12 -9.93 -18.52
C PHE A 4 6.63 -9.17 -17.30
N ALA A 5 5.56 -9.60 -16.66
CA ALA A 5 4.94 -8.88 -15.53
C ALA A 5 5.39 -9.40 -14.15
N GLY A 6 5.93 -10.62 -14.08
CA GLY A 6 6.45 -11.23 -12.84
C GLY A 6 5.41 -11.52 -11.76
N SER A 7 4.33 -10.76 -11.68
CA SER A 7 3.27 -10.87 -10.68
C SER A 7 2.00 -10.20 -11.17
N GLY A 8 0.87 -10.61 -10.60
CA GLY A 8 -0.42 -9.94 -10.74
C GLY A 8 -0.63 -8.89 -9.66
N VAL A 9 -1.80 -8.91 -9.05
CA VAL A 9 -2.22 -7.97 -8.01
C VAL A 9 -1.31 -7.97 -6.78
N LEU A 10 -0.69 -9.08 -6.46
CA LEU A 10 0.21 -9.20 -5.32
C LEU A 10 1.45 -8.29 -5.46
N GLY A 11 2.08 -8.30 -6.62
CA GLY A 11 3.27 -7.45 -6.85
C GLY A 11 2.91 -6.02 -7.23
N ASP A 12 1.83 -5.83 -8.00
CA ASP A 12 1.42 -4.52 -8.51
C ASP A 12 0.78 -3.65 -7.41
N LEU A 13 -0.21 -4.18 -6.70
CA LEU A 13 -0.99 -3.42 -5.72
C LEU A 13 -0.58 -3.72 -4.27
N MET A 14 -0.40 -5.01 -3.92
CA MET A 14 -0.15 -5.36 -2.52
C MET A 14 1.25 -4.95 -2.03
N SER A 15 2.21 -4.72 -2.93
CA SER A 15 3.52 -4.14 -2.56
C SER A 15 3.37 -2.80 -1.83
N HIS A 16 2.43 -1.94 -2.27
CA HIS A 16 2.08 -0.70 -1.58
C HIS A 16 1.46 -0.96 -0.20
N GLY A 17 0.59 -1.99 -0.10
CA GLY A 17 -0.03 -2.38 1.17
C GLY A 17 1.00 -2.86 2.20
N PHE A 18 1.98 -3.64 1.78
CA PHE A 18 3.07 -4.07 2.65
C PHE A 18 3.96 -2.92 3.09
N ASP A 19 4.29 -1.99 2.18
CA ASP A 19 5.08 -0.82 2.51
C ASP A 19 4.38 0.07 3.56
N LEU A 20 3.11 0.40 3.33
CA LEU A 20 2.31 1.18 4.28
C LEU A 20 2.15 0.47 5.63
N ALA A 21 1.89 -0.83 5.64
CA ALA A 21 1.77 -1.61 6.86
C ALA A 21 3.06 -1.59 7.68
N GLN A 22 4.21 -1.74 7.01
CA GLN A 22 5.52 -1.66 7.65
C GLN A 22 5.83 -0.25 8.15
N TYR A 23 5.40 0.79 7.42
CA TYR A 23 5.58 2.18 7.84
C TYR A 23 4.76 2.53 9.10
N VAL A 24 3.50 2.08 9.16
CA VAL A 24 2.55 2.46 10.22
C VAL A 24 2.66 1.57 11.45
N VAL A 25 2.95 0.27 11.28
CA VAL A 25 2.92 -0.73 12.37
C VAL A 25 4.32 -1.13 12.81
N ASP A 26 5.01 -1.92 12.00
CA ASP A 26 6.41 -2.36 12.19
C ASP A 26 6.83 -3.26 11.02
N ASP A 27 8.07 -3.77 11.04
CA ASP A 27 8.56 -4.73 10.06
C ASP A 27 7.73 -6.02 10.04
N ILE A 28 7.32 -6.46 8.84
CA ILE A 28 6.63 -7.74 8.66
C ILE A 28 7.67 -8.87 8.72
N THR A 29 7.44 -9.86 9.58
CA THR A 29 8.37 -10.98 9.83
C THR A 29 7.91 -12.28 9.20
N GLU A 30 6.62 -12.51 9.08
CA GLU A 30 6.04 -13.73 8.50
C GLU A 30 4.75 -13.42 7.74
N ILE A 31 4.52 -14.14 6.65
CA ILE A 31 3.31 -14.04 5.82
C ILE A 31 2.74 -15.42 5.54
N ASN A 32 1.41 -15.54 5.60
CA ASN A 32 0.63 -16.64 5.03
C ASN A 32 -0.35 -16.06 4.02
N ALA A 33 -0.30 -16.52 2.78
CA ALA A 33 -1.04 -15.94 1.66
C ALA A 33 -1.69 -16.99 0.77
N GLN A 34 -2.74 -16.55 0.09
CA GLN A 34 -3.41 -17.26 -0.99
C GLN A 34 -3.70 -16.30 -2.15
N SER A 35 -3.88 -16.84 -3.35
CA SER A 35 -4.24 -16.06 -4.53
C SER A 35 -5.10 -16.85 -5.48
N GLU A 36 -5.81 -16.16 -6.38
CA GLU A 36 -6.66 -16.78 -7.38
C GLU A 36 -6.65 -15.97 -8.68
N ILE A 37 -6.83 -16.67 -9.78
CA ILE A 37 -7.09 -16.12 -11.12
C ILE A 37 -8.55 -16.38 -11.43
N PHE A 38 -9.43 -15.42 -11.21
CA PHE A 38 -10.87 -15.54 -11.51
C PHE A 38 -11.15 -15.33 -12.99
N ILE A 39 -10.45 -14.38 -13.63
CA ILE A 39 -10.58 -14.10 -15.06
C ILE A 39 -9.52 -14.91 -15.82
N LYS A 40 -9.90 -16.07 -16.33
CA LYS A 40 -8.99 -17.03 -16.97
C LYS A 40 -8.48 -16.59 -18.34
N GLU A 41 -9.20 -15.71 -19.04
CA GLU A 41 -8.84 -15.25 -20.38
C GLU A 41 -9.09 -13.75 -20.51
N ARG A 42 -8.19 -13.05 -21.19
CA ARG A 42 -8.32 -11.61 -21.51
C ARG A 42 -7.88 -11.35 -22.93
N ARG A 43 -8.49 -10.33 -23.56
CA ARG A 43 -8.01 -9.83 -24.84
C ARG A 43 -6.73 -9.03 -24.64
N GLU A 44 -5.79 -9.22 -25.55
CA GLU A 44 -4.55 -8.45 -25.55
C GLU A 44 -4.83 -6.97 -25.84
N ALA A 45 -4.21 -6.07 -25.07
CA ALA A 45 -4.27 -4.64 -25.33
C ALA A 45 -3.38 -4.29 -26.53
N ALA A 46 -3.81 -3.38 -27.38
CA ALA A 46 -2.99 -2.90 -28.47
C ALA A 46 -1.74 -2.16 -27.91
N PRO A 47 -0.58 -2.25 -28.57
CA PRO A 47 0.61 -1.51 -28.18
C PRO A 47 0.32 -0.01 -28.05
N GLY A 48 0.82 0.63 -26.98
CA GLY A 48 0.59 2.05 -26.72
C GLY A 48 -0.78 2.40 -26.14
N THR A 49 -1.61 1.42 -25.83
CA THR A 49 -2.91 1.64 -25.18
C THR A 49 -2.71 2.14 -23.75
N SER A 50 -3.50 3.13 -23.32
CA SER A 50 -3.50 3.62 -21.95
C SER A 50 -3.82 2.49 -20.97
N HIS A 51 -3.19 2.51 -19.79
CA HIS A 51 -3.50 1.62 -18.67
C HIS A 51 -5.00 1.57 -18.32
N PHE A 52 -5.73 2.64 -18.56
CA PHE A 52 -7.18 2.76 -18.30
C PHE A 52 -8.06 2.49 -19.53
N ALA A 53 -7.50 2.02 -20.66
CA ALA A 53 -8.29 1.75 -21.85
C ALA A 53 -9.25 0.58 -21.61
N LYS A 54 -10.54 0.83 -21.86
CA LYS A 54 -11.61 -0.14 -21.63
C LYS A 54 -11.77 -1.18 -22.76
N ASN A 55 -11.19 -0.94 -23.92
CA ASN A 55 -11.41 -1.76 -25.12
C ASN A 55 -10.10 -2.41 -25.57
N ALA A 56 -9.90 -3.65 -25.19
CA ALA A 56 -8.88 -4.52 -25.78
C ALA A 56 -9.50 -5.22 -27.02
N SER A 57 -8.88 -5.04 -28.20
CA SER A 57 -9.35 -5.62 -29.47
C SER A 57 -8.48 -6.78 -29.94
N GLY A 58 -7.42 -7.11 -29.23
CA GLY A 58 -6.50 -8.19 -29.56
C GLY A 58 -7.07 -9.60 -29.37
N GLU A 59 -6.25 -10.60 -29.65
CA GLU A 59 -6.60 -12.00 -29.46
C GLU A 59 -6.88 -12.32 -27.98
N LEU A 60 -7.75 -13.30 -27.76
CA LEU A 60 -8.01 -13.84 -26.44
C LEU A 60 -6.82 -14.69 -26.01
N ARG A 61 -6.27 -14.41 -24.84
CA ARG A 61 -5.12 -15.15 -24.27
C ARG A 61 -5.41 -15.58 -22.84
N THR A 62 -4.85 -16.70 -22.45
CA THR A 62 -4.90 -17.20 -21.08
C THR A 62 -4.19 -16.25 -20.13
N VAL A 63 -4.80 -15.98 -18.99
CA VAL A 63 -4.23 -15.19 -17.89
C VAL A 63 -3.46 -16.11 -16.95
N GLU A 64 -2.24 -15.74 -16.62
CA GLU A 64 -1.33 -16.52 -15.77
C GLU A 64 -0.97 -15.82 -14.45
N ASN A 65 -1.40 -14.57 -14.28
CA ASN A 65 -1.16 -13.79 -13.10
C ASN A 65 -2.45 -13.54 -12.32
N GLU A 66 -2.34 -13.53 -11.01
CA GLU A 66 -3.46 -13.46 -10.08
C GLU A 66 -4.24 -12.15 -10.17
N ASP A 67 -5.57 -12.24 -10.06
CA ASP A 67 -6.52 -11.12 -9.98
C ASP A 67 -6.80 -10.72 -8.54
N TRP A 68 -6.58 -11.63 -7.62
CA TRP A 68 -6.90 -11.50 -6.21
C TRP A 68 -5.86 -12.22 -5.35
N THR A 69 -5.54 -11.60 -4.21
CA THR A 69 -4.72 -12.19 -3.17
C THR A 69 -5.22 -11.76 -1.79
N SER A 70 -5.10 -12.65 -0.81
CA SER A 70 -5.34 -12.32 0.59
C SER A 70 -4.45 -13.13 1.50
N GLY A 71 -4.38 -12.72 2.78
CA GLY A 71 -3.60 -13.47 3.73
C GLY A 71 -3.49 -12.82 5.10
N MET A 72 -2.58 -13.38 5.88
CA MET A 72 -2.23 -12.92 7.22
C MET A 72 -0.74 -12.57 7.30
N MET A 73 -0.39 -11.64 8.17
CA MET A 73 0.98 -11.22 8.43
C MET A 73 1.23 -11.06 9.93
N ARG A 74 2.50 -11.22 10.32
CA ARG A 74 2.99 -10.97 11.67
C ARG A 74 4.07 -9.92 11.64
N PHE A 75 4.08 -9.06 12.64
CA PHE A 75 5.02 -7.94 12.76
C PHE A 75 6.06 -8.22 13.85
N ALA A 76 7.19 -7.54 13.78
CA ALA A 76 8.29 -7.67 14.73
C ALA A 76 7.90 -7.26 16.15
N ASN A 77 6.98 -6.30 16.32
CA ASN A 77 6.46 -5.88 17.62
C ASN A 77 5.39 -6.82 18.22
N GLY A 78 5.10 -7.96 17.56
CA GLY A 78 4.10 -8.93 17.98
C GLY A 78 2.68 -8.66 17.49
N ALA A 79 2.44 -7.59 16.76
CA ALA A 79 1.15 -7.36 16.11
C ALA A 79 0.88 -8.41 15.01
N SER A 80 -0.39 -8.61 14.69
CA SER A 80 -0.84 -9.45 13.58
C SER A 80 -1.83 -8.69 12.73
N GLY A 81 -1.82 -8.96 11.42
CA GLY A 81 -2.71 -8.31 10.48
C GLY A 81 -3.24 -9.27 9.42
N THR A 82 -4.26 -8.81 8.72
CA THR A 82 -4.77 -9.43 7.50
C THR A 82 -4.61 -8.46 6.34
N PHE A 83 -4.53 -8.98 5.12
CA PHE A 83 -4.49 -8.17 3.92
C PHE A 83 -5.33 -8.80 2.82
N GLU A 84 -5.81 -7.97 1.94
CA GLU A 84 -6.50 -8.37 0.72
C GLU A 84 -6.19 -7.36 -0.39
N SER A 85 -6.06 -7.85 -1.62
CA SER A 85 -5.93 -7.00 -2.79
C SER A 85 -6.63 -7.64 -3.99
N SER A 86 -7.37 -6.84 -4.74
CA SER A 86 -8.14 -7.27 -5.91
C SER A 86 -8.13 -6.19 -6.99
N ARG A 87 -7.99 -6.61 -8.25
CA ARG A 87 -8.15 -5.71 -9.41
C ARG A 87 -9.46 -5.91 -10.15
N ILE A 88 -10.35 -6.77 -9.63
CA ILE A 88 -11.59 -7.15 -10.27
C ILE A 88 -12.83 -6.85 -9.44
N SER A 89 -12.66 -6.31 -8.24
CA SER A 89 -13.78 -5.92 -7.38
C SER A 89 -14.59 -4.80 -8.02
N VAL A 90 -15.91 -4.89 -7.89
CA VAL A 90 -16.85 -3.87 -8.37
C VAL A 90 -17.28 -3.02 -7.18
N GLY A 91 -17.23 -1.71 -7.34
CA GLY A 91 -17.58 -0.74 -6.29
C GLY A 91 -16.41 0.17 -5.97
N PRO A 92 -15.35 -0.31 -5.29
CA PRO A 92 -14.13 0.47 -5.10
C PRO A 92 -13.48 0.83 -6.44
N SER A 93 -12.99 2.06 -6.57
CA SER A 93 -12.32 2.51 -7.79
C SER A 93 -10.79 2.53 -7.62
N CYS A 94 -10.32 3.19 -6.58
CA CYS A 94 -8.91 3.26 -6.21
C CYS A 94 -8.77 3.11 -4.69
N GLU A 95 -9.53 2.19 -4.11
CA GLU A 95 -9.51 1.96 -2.68
C GLU A 95 -8.17 1.33 -2.27
N TYR A 96 -7.40 2.11 -1.56
CA TYR A 96 -6.21 1.69 -0.85
C TYR A 96 -6.40 2.12 0.59
N SER A 97 -6.61 1.17 1.48
CA SER A 97 -7.05 1.48 2.84
C SER A 97 -6.26 0.70 3.87
N ILE A 98 -6.16 1.26 5.08
CA ILE A 98 -5.57 0.62 6.25
C ILE A 98 -6.42 0.90 7.48
N GLU A 99 -6.61 -0.12 8.30
CA GLU A 99 -7.14 0.02 9.65
C GLU A 99 -6.14 -0.56 10.65
N VAL A 100 -5.77 0.20 11.67
CA VAL A 100 -4.90 -0.26 12.76
C VAL A 100 -5.62 -0.15 14.08
N ARG A 101 -5.73 -1.27 14.79
CA ARG A 101 -6.38 -1.40 16.09
C ARG A 101 -5.31 -1.62 17.14
N GLY A 102 -5.19 -0.68 18.07
CA GLY A 102 -4.29 -0.73 19.20
C GLY A 102 -5.02 -0.72 20.54
N SER A 103 -4.27 -0.91 21.62
CA SER A 103 -4.80 -0.88 22.98
C SER A 103 -5.36 0.48 23.40
N LEU A 104 -4.93 1.56 22.78
CA LEU A 104 -5.33 2.94 23.08
C LEU A 104 -6.39 3.48 22.13
N GLY A 105 -6.58 2.85 20.97
CA GLY A 105 -7.53 3.31 19.97
C GLY A 105 -7.40 2.62 18.63
N THR A 106 -8.15 3.13 17.67
CA THR A 106 -8.18 2.64 16.27
C THR A 106 -8.04 3.82 15.33
N ILE A 107 -7.27 3.62 14.27
CA ILE A 107 -7.20 4.54 13.14
C ILE A 107 -7.68 3.84 11.87
N ARG A 108 -8.32 4.60 10.97
CA ARG A 108 -8.71 4.17 9.63
C ARG A 108 -8.36 5.24 8.63
N TRP A 109 -7.80 4.83 7.52
CA TRP A 109 -7.53 5.71 6.39
C TRP A 109 -7.89 5.02 5.09
N ASN A 110 -8.37 5.80 4.11
CA ASN A 110 -8.72 5.34 2.78
C ASN A 110 -8.26 6.37 1.73
N PHE A 111 -7.54 5.91 0.72
CA PHE A 111 -6.98 6.76 -0.33
C PHE A 111 -8.04 7.52 -1.13
N GLU A 112 -9.23 6.97 -1.31
CA GLU A 112 -10.35 7.67 -1.96
C GLU A 112 -10.84 8.89 -1.13
N ARG A 113 -10.40 8.98 0.13
CA ARG A 113 -10.63 10.08 1.07
C ARG A 113 -9.30 10.59 1.64
N LEU A 114 -8.38 10.87 0.75
CA LEU A 114 -6.96 11.12 1.00
C LEU A 114 -6.66 12.00 2.22
N THR A 115 -7.45 13.06 2.40
CA THR A 115 -7.24 14.10 3.44
C THR A 115 -8.05 13.89 4.71
N GLU A 116 -8.62 12.70 4.88
CA GLU A 116 -9.43 12.33 6.04
C GLU A 116 -8.78 11.18 6.80
N LEU A 117 -8.74 11.27 8.13
CA LEU A 117 -8.36 10.20 9.03
C LEU A 117 -9.49 9.96 10.03
N GLU A 118 -9.98 8.74 10.15
CA GLU A 118 -10.90 8.36 11.20
C GLU A 118 -10.11 7.82 12.41
N VAL A 119 -10.39 8.39 13.59
CA VAL A 119 -9.73 7.99 14.84
C VAL A 119 -10.78 7.72 15.92
N ALA A 120 -10.55 6.69 16.72
CA ALA A 120 -11.31 6.41 17.93
C ALA A 120 -10.31 6.16 19.07
N PHE A 121 -10.48 6.84 20.19
CA PHE A 121 -9.64 6.65 21.38
C PHE A 121 -10.43 5.91 22.47
N ARG A 122 -9.77 4.98 23.16
CA ARG A 122 -10.38 4.18 24.22
C ARG A 122 -11.00 5.03 25.33
N ASP A 123 -10.31 6.10 25.72
CA ASP A 123 -10.70 6.93 26.87
C ASP A 123 -11.37 8.25 26.40
N ALA A 124 -11.86 8.32 25.15
CA ALA A 124 -12.64 9.45 24.68
C ALA A 124 -14.01 9.53 25.40
N PRO A 125 -14.52 10.74 25.68
CA PRO A 125 -15.82 10.90 26.34
C PRO A 125 -16.97 10.37 25.49
N GLU A 126 -16.81 10.34 24.18
CA GLU A 126 -17.80 9.82 23.23
C GLU A 126 -17.29 8.54 22.58
N TYR A 127 -18.12 7.49 22.56
CA TYR A 127 -17.80 6.24 21.91
C TYR A 127 -18.09 6.32 20.40
N GLY A 128 -17.06 6.13 19.59
CA GLY A 128 -17.18 6.13 18.13
C GLY A 128 -15.95 6.68 17.43
N PHE A 129 -16.07 6.82 16.11
CA PHE A 129 -15.00 7.40 15.29
C PHE A 129 -15.20 8.91 15.13
N THR A 130 -14.13 9.65 15.35
CA THR A 130 -14.02 11.06 14.99
C THR A 130 -13.28 11.17 13.67
N ARG A 131 -13.82 11.94 12.72
CA ARG A 131 -13.17 12.24 11.46
C ARG A 131 -12.28 13.47 11.63
N ALA A 132 -10.97 13.28 11.54
CA ALA A 132 -9.99 14.34 11.47
C ALA A 132 -9.75 14.73 10.01
N LEU A 133 -9.79 16.02 9.72
CA LEU A 133 -9.45 16.57 8.41
C LEU A 133 -8.01 17.08 8.45
N SER A 134 -7.25 16.82 7.40
CA SER A 134 -5.91 17.38 7.28
C SER A 134 -5.91 18.91 7.28
N ALA A 135 -4.81 19.49 7.75
CA ALA A 135 -4.65 20.91 7.94
C ALA A 135 -3.26 21.38 7.47
N PRO A 136 -3.05 22.69 7.28
CA PRO A 136 -1.75 23.24 6.89
C PRO A 136 -0.59 22.87 7.83
N GLY A 137 -0.86 22.51 9.09
CA GLY A 137 0.15 22.05 10.05
C GLY A 137 0.59 20.60 9.90
N ASP A 138 -0.04 19.82 9.03
CA ASP A 138 0.20 18.39 8.90
C ASP A 138 1.32 18.12 7.85
N GLY A 139 2.57 18.27 8.29
CA GLY A 139 3.74 17.97 7.48
C GLY A 139 3.82 18.80 6.19
N HIS A 140 3.93 18.13 5.04
CA HIS A 140 4.05 18.80 3.74
C HIS A 140 2.74 19.36 3.20
N TYR A 141 1.60 19.04 3.81
CA TYR A 141 0.28 19.46 3.36
C TYR A 141 0.10 20.98 3.40
N GLY A 142 0.77 21.67 4.31
CA GLY A 142 0.76 23.12 4.39
C GLY A 142 1.22 23.86 3.12
N ASN A 143 1.94 23.19 2.24
CA ASN A 143 2.35 23.76 0.95
C ASN A 143 1.20 23.78 -0.09
N PHE A 144 0.14 23.01 0.13
CA PHE A 144 -0.96 22.80 -0.82
C PHE A 144 -2.32 23.16 -0.22
N GLN A 145 -2.45 23.10 1.10
CA GLN A 145 -3.70 23.39 1.81
C GLN A 145 -3.65 24.77 2.46
N PRO A 146 -4.35 25.78 1.93
CA PRO A 146 -4.42 27.11 2.57
C PRO A 146 -5.26 27.12 3.84
N GLY A 147 -6.05 26.07 4.10
CA GLY A 147 -6.90 25.91 5.27
C GLY A 147 -7.33 24.48 5.53
N ARG A 148 -7.79 24.20 6.75
CA ARG A 148 -8.28 22.86 7.14
C ARG A 148 -9.43 22.39 6.26
N GLY A 149 -9.36 21.13 5.83
CA GLY A 149 -10.41 20.50 5.03
C GLY A 149 -10.44 20.91 3.56
N ILE A 150 -9.46 21.70 3.10
CA ILE A 150 -9.26 21.95 1.68
C ILE A 150 -8.49 20.74 1.10
N SER A 151 -9.08 20.08 0.11
CA SER A 151 -8.56 18.83 -0.45
C SER A 151 -7.21 19.02 -1.15
N MET A 152 -6.42 17.97 -1.14
CA MET A 152 -5.25 17.80 -2.01
C MET A 152 -5.58 16.81 -3.13
N SER A 153 -4.82 16.86 -4.21
CA SER A 153 -4.90 15.93 -5.34
C SER A 153 -3.79 14.88 -5.30
N PHE A 154 -3.93 13.87 -6.17
CA PHE A 154 -2.87 12.90 -6.41
C PHE A 154 -1.58 13.56 -6.93
N ASP A 155 -1.71 14.59 -7.76
CA ASP A 155 -0.56 15.31 -8.32
C ASP A 155 0.23 16.08 -7.26
N ASP A 156 -0.43 16.57 -6.22
CA ASP A 156 0.24 17.21 -5.07
C ASP A 156 1.14 16.20 -4.34
N LEU A 157 0.70 14.94 -4.17
CA LEU A 157 1.53 13.88 -3.60
C LEU A 157 2.76 13.61 -4.47
N LYS A 158 2.61 13.59 -5.78
CA LYS A 158 3.73 13.41 -6.71
C LYS A 158 4.71 14.59 -6.69
N THR A 159 4.21 15.79 -6.47
CA THR A 159 5.04 16.98 -6.28
C THR A 159 5.84 16.91 -4.97
N ILE A 160 5.22 16.45 -3.88
CA ILE A 160 5.92 16.22 -2.59
C ILE A 160 7.01 15.15 -2.77
N GLU A 161 6.68 14.02 -3.38
CA GLU A 161 7.62 12.92 -3.65
C GLU A 161 8.85 13.42 -4.44
N ALA A 162 8.62 14.10 -5.56
CA ALA A 162 9.69 14.65 -6.39
C ALA A 162 10.54 15.69 -5.63
N SER A 163 9.92 16.55 -4.86
CA SER A 163 10.62 17.56 -4.02
C SER A 163 11.52 16.90 -2.99
N LEU A 164 11.03 15.88 -2.28
CA LEU A 164 11.81 15.13 -1.29
C LEU A 164 12.96 14.36 -1.92
N PHE A 165 12.75 13.80 -3.12
CA PHE A 165 13.82 13.15 -3.87
C PHE A 165 14.93 14.15 -4.26
N ILE A 166 14.57 15.29 -4.84
CA ILE A 166 15.53 16.34 -5.21
C ILE A 166 16.27 16.85 -3.96
N LYS A 167 15.57 17.08 -2.87
CA LYS A 167 16.16 17.48 -1.59
C LYS A 167 17.17 16.44 -1.09
N SER A 168 16.84 15.16 -1.20
CA SER A 168 17.73 14.06 -0.83
C SER A 168 19.04 14.08 -1.63
N VAL A 169 18.95 14.37 -2.94
CA VAL A 169 20.13 14.49 -3.82
C VAL A 169 20.98 15.70 -3.45
N LEU A 170 20.37 16.87 -3.27
CA LEU A 170 21.08 18.13 -2.96
C LEU A 170 21.78 18.08 -1.61
N GLU A 171 21.12 17.55 -0.59
CA GLU A 171 21.64 17.50 0.77
C GLU A 171 22.45 16.22 1.05
N ARG A 172 22.49 15.28 0.11
CA ARG A 172 23.09 13.94 0.27
C ARG A 172 22.60 13.23 1.53
N LYS A 173 21.33 13.42 1.84
CA LYS A 173 20.62 12.84 2.98
C LYS A 173 19.27 12.33 2.52
N GLN A 174 18.88 11.17 3.01
CA GLN A 174 17.56 10.60 2.69
C GLN A 174 16.43 11.38 3.37
N HIS A 175 15.49 11.89 2.58
CA HIS A 175 14.28 12.61 3.01
C HIS A 175 12.99 11.93 2.55
N ALA A 176 13.07 10.94 1.68
CA ALA A 176 11.96 10.18 1.13
C ALA A 176 12.19 8.69 1.35
N PRO A 177 11.22 7.82 1.11
CA PRO A 177 11.45 6.39 1.04
C PRO A 177 12.63 6.06 0.11
N SER A 178 13.38 5.03 0.45
CA SER A 178 14.59 4.62 -0.25
C SER A 178 14.40 3.31 -1.01
N ALA A 179 15.42 2.93 -1.78
CA ALA A 179 15.49 1.61 -2.38
C ALA A 179 15.43 0.47 -1.34
N SER A 180 15.87 0.72 -0.09
CA SER A 180 15.75 -0.26 0.99
C SER A 180 14.30 -0.48 1.42
N ASP A 181 13.47 0.56 1.44
CA ASP A 181 12.04 0.44 1.74
C ASP A 181 11.34 -0.35 0.62
N CYS A 182 11.63 -0.02 -0.64
CA CYS A 182 11.14 -0.79 -1.79
C CYS A 182 11.57 -2.26 -1.73
N TYR A 183 12.82 -2.53 -1.34
CA TYR A 183 13.34 -3.89 -1.20
C TYR A 183 12.64 -4.64 -0.07
N SER A 184 12.35 -3.99 1.05
CA SER A 184 11.57 -4.59 2.15
C SER A 184 10.17 -5.00 1.70
N ALA A 185 9.47 -4.15 0.96
CA ALA A 185 8.17 -4.49 0.38
C ALA A 185 8.28 -5.65 -0.63
N ALA A 186 9.33 -5.68 -1.45
CA ALA A 186 9.59 -6.78 -2.39
C ALA A 186 9.86 -8.11 -1.68
N GLU A 187 10.55 -8.12 -0.54
CA GLU A 187 10.74 -9.32 0.28
C GLU A 187 9.42 -9.85 0.85
N CYS A 188 8.49 -8.97 1.22
CA CYS A 188 7.13 -9.35 1.61
C CYS A 188 6.38 -10.03 0.44
N VAL A 189 6.45 -9.46 -0.75
CA VAL A 189 5.88 -10.07 -1.98
C VAL A 189 6.52 -11.43 -2.25
N ALA A 190 7.84 -11.56 -2.12
CA ALA A 190 8.55 -12.84 -2.31
C ALA A 190 8.13 -13.89 -1.26
N ALA A 191 7.96 -13.49 0.00
CA ALA A 191 7.47 -14.38 1.05
C ALA A 191 6.01 -14.82 0.78
N ALA A 192 5.14 -13.90 0.36
CA ALA A 192 3.77 -14.22 -0.02
C ALA A 192 3.73 -15.21 -1.19
N LYS A 193 4.55 -15.03 -2.24
CA LYS A 193 4.67 -15.99 -3.34
C LYS A 193 5.10 -17.39 -2.86
N ARG A 194 6.09 -17.47 -1.97
CA ARG A 194 6.50 -18.74 -1.38
C ARG A 194 5.37 -19.37 -0.58
N SER A 195 4.63 -18.57 0.17
CA SER A 195 3.48 -19.04 0.96
C SER A 195 2.37 -19.60 0.08
N ILE A 196 2.02 -18.92 -1.00
CA ILE A 196 1.04 -19.41 -1.99
C ILE A 196 1.48 -20.75 -2.58
N ALA A 197 2.76 -20.89 -2.92
CA ALA A 197 3.28 -22.13 -3.50
C ALA A 197 3.33 -23.31 -2.51
N THR A 198 3.49 -23.05 -1.21
CA THR A 198 3.69 -24.09 -0.19
C THR A 198 2.48 -24.31 0.72
N GLY A 199 1.49 -23.42 0.70
CA GLY A 199 0.34 -23.44 1.59
C GLY A 199 0.69 -23.20 3.06
N SER A 200 1.83 -22.56 3.37
CA SER A 200 2.35 -22.42 4.73
C SER A 200 2.90 -21.03 5.01
N TRP A 201 3.02 -20.69 6.31
CA TRP A 201 3.69 -19.47 6.74
C TRP A 201 5.13 -19.40 6.24
N GLN A 202 5.53 -18.25 5.72
CA GLN A 202 6.87 -18.00 5.23
C GLN A 202 7.49 -16.79 5.91
N LYS A 203 8.76 -16.93 6.27
CA LYS A 203 9.54 -15.82 6.82
C LYS A 203 9.81 -14.78 5.74
N VAL A 204 9.70 -13.52 6.12
CA VAL A 204 10.21 -12.38 5.35
C VAL A 204 11.68 -12.21 5.70
N ASN A 205 12.55 -12.12 4.69
CA ASN A 205 13.97 -11.90 4.95
C ASN A 205 14.16 -10.47 5.50
N PRO A 206 14.89 -10.32 6.62
CA PRO A 206 15.11 -9.00 7.18
C PRO A 206 15.95 -8.13 6.24
N VAL A 207 15.53 -6.91 6.05
CA VAL A 207 16.28 -5.89 5.32
C VAL A 207 16.78 -4.87 6.35
N ASN A 208 18.10 -4.67 6.41
CA ASN A 208 18.67 -3.64 7.28
C ASN A 208 18.31 -2.25 6.73
N ILE A 209 17.18 -1.73 7.18
CA ILE A 209 16.70 -0.39 6.84
C ILE A 209 16.97 0.54 8.02
N ASN A 210 17.81 1.52 7.80
CA ASN A 210 17.81 2.70 8.65
C ASN A 210 16.56 3.53 8.30
N ARG A 211 15.39 3.11 8.79
CA ARG A 211 14.16 3.91 8.62
C ARG A 211 14.33 5.22 9.39
N THR A 212 14.52 6.29 8.67
CA THR A 212 14.68 7.65 9.19
C THR A 212 13.39 8.20 9.84
N THR A 213 12.33 7.41 9.92
CA THR A 213 11.00 7.85 10.33
C THR A 213 10.29 6.94 11.33
N LYS A 214 11.00 6.24 12.21
CA LYS A 214 10.38 5.82 13.48
C LYS A 214 10.34 7.03 14.42
N GLY A 215 9.57 8.02 14.09
CA GLY A 215 9.48 9.29 14.81
C GLY A 215 8.07 9.87 14.78
N LEU A 216 7.11 9.11 15.28
CA LEU A 216 5.93 9.64 15.95
C LEU A 216 6.19 9.50 17.46
N THR A 217 7.14 10.31 17.99
CA THR A 217 7.18 10.62 19.41
C THR A 217 6.36 11.85 19.69
#